data_40fa3a326a46cc5da513352d9f1e3477
#
_entry.id   40fa3a326a46cc5da513352d9f1e3477
#
_cell.length_a   1.000
_cell.length_b   1.000
_cell.length_c   1.000
_cell.angle_alpha   90.00
_cell.angle_beta   90.00
_cell.angle_gamma   90.00
#
_symmetry.space_group_name_H-M   'P 1'
#
loop_
_entity.id
_entity.type
_entity.pdbx_description
1 polymer ?
#
loop_
_entity_poly.entity_id
_entity_poly.type
_entity_poly.pdbx_seq_one_letter_code
_entity_poly.pdbx_strand_id
1 'polypeptide(L)'
;MGKSTLVNRIYREKTELCVCREGDYSPVDLAWCTWMSKEEYEVVLQKYAEIRDEIIKYTIEENGHFVIAYTKIITDIPNFHKDLEQYEIYNGRKNFAEWKEIVFSRFEKFRGTGYLFECAFFQNIMEDLILFHELNDEEIVEFYHELFARVDKESFRLFYLYSENIEEVLQVVKKERSDNVGNEMWYPLMMNYLKDSPYGKKHGYQDFEDMVTHFRHRQMLEMRVIEEVLGECAIVLPAKEWELEEVLAR
;
A
#
# COMPACT_ATOMS: atom_id res chain seq x y z
N MET A 1 -1.74 12.41 -4.07
CA MET A 1 -1.57 13.23 -2.82
C MET A 1 -2.92 13.39 -2.15
N GLY A 2 -2.94 13.69 -0.83
CA GLY A 2 -4.18 14.00 -0.10
C GLY A 2 -4.89 12.81 0.56
N LYS A 3 -4.47 11.56 0.35
CA LYS A 3 -5.10 10.38 0.96
C LYS A 3 -5.24 10.50 2.48
N SER A 4 -4.13 10.72 3.19
CA SER A 4 -4.16 10.86 4.66
C SER A 4 -4.98 12.07 5.12
N THR A 5 -5.05 13.15 4.31
CA THR A 5 -5.92 14.30 4.59
C THR A 5 -7.39 13.91 4.49
N LEU A 6 -7.77 13.17 3.43
CA LEU A 6 -9.13 12.68 3.25
C LEU A 6 -9.52 11.72 4.38
N VAL A 7 -8.68 10.72 4.68
CA VAL A 7 -8.87 9.78 5.79
C VAL A 7 -9.06 10.52 7.13
N ASN A 8 -8.21 11.51 7.42
CA ASN A 8 -8.32 12.30 8.65
C ASN A 8 -9.62 13.13 8.72
N ARG A 9 -10.07 13.71 7.62
CA ARG A 9 -11.31 14.48 7.57
C ARG A 9 -12.53 13.57 7.75
N ILE A 10 -12.57 12.42 7.06
CA ILE A 10 -13.65 11.42 7.25
C ILE A 10 -13.70 10.96 8.72
N TYR A 11 -12.55 10.58 9.30
CA TYR A 11 -12.50 10.08 10.68
C TYR A 11 -12.93 11.11 11.73
N ARG A 12 -12.73 12.40 11.49
CA ARG A 12 -13.21 13.45 12.41
C ARG A 12 -14.74 13.50 12.49
N GLU A 13 -15.41 13.23 11.38
CA GLU A 13 -16.89 13.23 11.30
C GLU A 13 -17.50 11.87 11.65
N LYS A 14 -16.74 10.79 11.44
CA LYS A 14 -17.14 9.39 11.62
C LYS A 14 -16.16 8.69 12.56
N THR A 15 -16.15 9.11 13.83
CA THR A 15 -15.20 8.61 14.85
C THR A 15 -15.42 7.15 15.24
N GLU A 16 -16.57 6.57 14.88
CA GLU A 16 -16.88 5.15 15.05
C GLU A 16 -16.17 4.23 14.06
N LEU A 17 -15.55 4.78 13.00
CA LEU A 17 -14.84 3.97 12.00
C LEU A 17 -13.53 3.43 12.56
N CYS A 18 -13.25 2.17 12.25
CA CYS A 18 -11.95 1.57 12.46
C CYS A 18 -11.02 1.98 11.30
N VAL A 19 -10.03 2.83 11.60
CA VAL A 19 -9.10 3.33 10.59
C VAL A 19 -7.85 2.47 10.53
N CYS A 20 -7.56 1.90 9.36
CA CYS A 20 -6.29 1.22 9.07
C CYS A 20 -5.45 2.10 8.15
N ARG A 21 -4.39 2.67 8.69
CA ARG A 21 -3.44 3.51 7.95
C ARG A 21 -2.34 2.66 7.34
N GLU A 22 -1.62 3.22 6.40
CA GLU A 22 -0.42 2.59 5.85
C GLU A 22 0.56 2.22 6.99
N GLY A 23 0.97 0.96 7.03
CA GLY A 23 1.83 0.40 8.07
C GLY A 23 1.11 -0.06 9.36
N ASP A 24 -0.20 0.16 9.50
CA ASP A 24 -0.98 -0.52 10.53
C ASP A 24 -1.25 -1.98 10.12
N TYR A 25 -1.46 -2.86 11.11
CA TYR A 25 -2.09 -4.12 10.78
C TYR A 25 -3.47 -3.85 10.17
N SER A 26 -3.72 -4.45 9.03
CA SER A 26 -5.00 -4.35 8.34
C SER A 26 -5.52 -5.74 7.99
N PRO A 27 -6.82 -6.01 8.11
CA PRO A 27 -7.38 -7.32 7.74
C PRO A 27 -7.37 -7.60 6.23
N VAL A 28 -7.10 -6.61 5.39
CA VAL A 28 -7.08 -6.75 3.92
C VAL A 28 -5.71 -6.52 3.31
N ASP A 29 -4.85 -5.68 3.88
CA ASP A 29 -3.54 -5.33 3.35
C ASP A 29 -2.44 -5.53 4.39
N LEU A 30 -1.25 -5.97 3.95
CA LEU A 30 -0.08 -6.20 4.80
C LEU A 30 1.10 -5.29 4.43
N ALA A 31 0.85 -4.16 3.79
CA ALA A 31 1.90 -3.22 3.50
C ALA A 31 2.65 -2.80 4.78
N TRP A 32 3.98 -2.90 4.75
CA TRP A 32 4.86 -2.59 5.87
C TRP A 32 4.63 -3.46 7.12
N CYS A 33 4.10 -4.66 6.91
CA CYS A 33 3.94 -5.68 7.93
C CYS A 33 4.65 -6.96 7.51
N THR A 34 5.12 -7.72 8.48
CA THR A 34 5.73 -9.03 8.23
C THR A 34 4.66 -10.10 7.98
N TRP A 35 5.07 -11.19 7.33
CA TRP A 35 4.30 -12.43 7.19
C TRP A 35 5.24 -13.60 7.47
N MET A 36 5.36 -13.98 8.73
CA MET A 36 6.37 -14.92 9.20
C MET A 36 5.78 -16.23 9.67
N SER A 37 6.54 -17.32 9.49
CA SER A 37 6.35 -18.56 10.22
C SER A 37 6.64 -18.38 11.71
N LYS A 38 6.25 -19.36 12.53
CA LYS A 38 6.55 -19.35 13.96
C LYS A 38 8.07 -19.36 14.22
N GLU A 39 8.80 -20.14 13.45
CA GLU A 39 10.26 -20.27 13.56
C GLU A 39 10.96 -18.94 13.27
N GLU A 40 10.56 -18.24 12.22
CA GLU A 40 11.09 -16.92 11.86
C GLU A 40 10.77 -15.88 12.95
N TYR A 41 9.55 -15.89 13.47
CA TYR A 41 9.15 -15.02 14.56
C TYR A 41 9.98 -15.23 15.82
N GLU A 42 10.21 -16.49 16.22
CA GLU A 42 11.04 -16.81 17.39
C GLU A 42 12.49 -16.33 17.20
N VAL A 43 13.04 -16.46 15.98
CA VAL A 43 14.38 -15.93 15.65
C VAL A 43 14.43 -14.41 15.81
N VAL A 44 13.41 -13.70 15.34
CA VAL A 44 13.30 -12.23 15.51
C VAL A 44 13.23 -11.86 16.99
N LEU A 45 12.39 -12.55 17.78
CA LEU A 45 12.25 -12.29 19.22
C LEU A 45 13.54 -12.56 20.00
N GLN A 46 14.36 -13.53 19.57
CA GLN A 46 15.66 -13.79 20.17
C GLN A 46 16.68 -12.73 19.78
N LYS A 47 16.74 -12.36 18.50
CA LYS A 47 17.67 -11.35 17.98
C LYS A 47 17.44 -9.97 18.61
N TYR A 48 16.18 -9.60 18.82
CA TYR A 48 15.77 -8.32 19.35
C TYR A 48 15.18 -8.41 20.77
N ALA A 49 15.81 -9.21 21.61
CA ALA A 49 15.35 -9.49 22.98
C ALA A 49 15.15 -8.22 23.83
N GLU A 50 15.93 -7.15 23.57
CA GLU A 50 15.85 -5.88 24.28
C GLU A 50 14.51 -5.16 24.09
N ILE A 51 13.83 -5.37 22.95
CA ILE A 51 12.52 -4.77 22.61
C ILE A 51 11.45 -5.83 22.39
N ARG A 52 11.65 -7.03 22.95
CA ARG A 52 10.74 -8.18 22.79
C ARG A 52 9.29 -7.84 23.08
N ASP A 53 9.03 -7.14 24.19
CA ASP A 53 7.67 -6.81 24.62
C ASP A 53 6.99 -5.83 23.64
N GLU A 54 7.76 -4.91 23.07
CA GLU A 54 7.25 -3.98 22.06
C GLU A 54 6.95 -4.71 20.74
N ILE A 55 7.79 -5.67 20.33
CA ILE A 55 7.50 -6.52 19.17
C ILE A 55 6.21 -7.30 19.40
N ILE A 56 6.04 -7.97 20.54
CA ILE A 56 4.84 -8.73 20.88
C ILE A 56 3.59 -7.84 20.83
N LYS A 57 3.66 -6.62 21.34
CA LYS A 57 2.56 -5.65 21.36
C LYS A 57 2.05 -5.33 19.95
N TYR A 58 2.95 -5.25 18.94
CA TYR A 58 2.62 -4.97 17.55
C TYR A 58 2.49 -6.23 16.68
N THR A 59 2.38 -7.41 17.32
CA THR A 59 2.24 -8.69 16.63
C THR A 59 0.80 -9.20 16.70
N ILE A 60 0.31 -9.72 15.57
CA ILE A 60 -0.94 -10.46 15.49
C ILE A 60 -0.63 -11.83 14.90
N GLU A 61 -1.16 -12.89 15.52
CA GLU A 61 -1.14 -14.23 14.93
C GLU A 61 -2.35 -14.41 14.01
N GLU A 62 -2.08 -14.77 12.75
CA GLU A 62 -3.10 -14.96 11.73
C GLU A 62 -2.82 -16.23 10.92
N ASN A 63 -3.73 -17.21 10.99
CA ASN A 63 -3.62 -18.47 10.22
C ASN A 63 -2.27 -19.19 10.37
N GLY A 64 -1.69 -19.16 11.57
CA GLY A 64 -0.38 -19.75 11.87
C GLY A 64 0.82 -18.92 11.42
N HIS A 65 0.59 -17.70 10.94
CA HIS A 65 1.63 -16.73 10.64
C HIS A 65 1.64 -15.60 11.68
N PHE A 66 2.80 -14.97 11.85
CA PHE A 66 3.01 -13.84 12.75
C PHE A 66 3.21 -12.56 11.94
N VAL A 67 2.27 -11.64 12.11
CA VAL A 67 2.23 -10.35 11.43
C VAL A 67 2.68 -9.27 12.41
N ILE A 68 3.83 -8.66 12.18
CA ILE A 68 4.34 -7.53 12.97
C ILE A 68 4.15 -6.25 12.15
N ALA A 69 3.42 -5.27 12.68
CA ALA A 69 3.40 -3.90 12.15
C ALA A 69 4.70 -3.18 12.55
N TYR A 70 5.82 -3.63 12.00
CA TYR A 70 7.17 -3.32 12.49
C TYR A 70 7.54 -1.85 12.31
N THR A 71 6.98 -1.14 11.35
CA THR A 71 7.21 0.29 11.14
C THR A 71 6.59 1.17 12.23
N LYS A 72 5.70 0.62 13.07
CA LYS A 72 5.14 1.29 14.26
C LYS A 72 6.04 1.18 15.48
N ILE A 73 7.05 0.33 15.44
CA ILE A 73 8.01 0.15 16.52
C ILE A 73 9.12 1.19 16.35
N ILE A 74 9.14 2.17 17.24
CA ILE A 74 10.17 3.21 17.25
C ILE A 74 11.34 2.68 18.08
N THR A 75 12.50 2.50 17.44
CA THR A 75 13.71 2.00 18.10
C THR A 75 14.97 2.51 17.42
N ASP A 76 16.02 2.70 18.22
CA ASP A 76 17.37 3.05 17.74
C ASP A 76 18.25 1.81 17.49
N ILE A 77 17.69 0.60 17.63
CA ILE A 77 18.44 -0.64 17.37
C ILE A 77 18.80 -0.71 15.88
N PRO A 78 20.10 -0.76 15.55
CA PRO A 78 20.53 -0.77 14.15
C PRO A 78 19.94 -1.94 13.37
N ASN A 79 19.54 -1.66 12.14
CA ASN A 79 19.00 -2.63 11.18
C ASN A 79 17.66 -3.28 11.55
N PHE A 80 17.01 -2.94 12.66
CA PHE A 80 15.75 -3.56 13.05
C PHE A 80 14.72 -3.55 11.91
N HIS A 81 14.40 -2.38 11.37
CA HIS A 81 13.40 -2.25 10.30
C HIS A 81 13.85 -2.97 9.02
N LYS A 82 15.12 -2.83 8.63
CA LYS A 82 15.69 -3.47 7.44
C LYS A 82 15.66 -5.00 7.53
N ASP A 83 15.88 -5.55 8.72
CA ASP A 83 15.86 -7.01 8.93
C ASP A 83 14.43 -7.56 8.91
N LEU A 84 13.43 -6.77 9.34
CA LEU A 84 12.04 -7.20 9.30
C LEU A 84 11.42 -7.03 7.91
N GLU A 85 11.88 -6.06 7.14
CA GLU A 85 11.46 -5.83 5.76
C GLU A 85 11.54 -7.09 4.88
N GLN A 86 12.52 -7.97 5.11
CA GLN A 86 12.66 -9.22 4.35
C GLN A 86 11.48 -10.19 4.49
N TYR A 87 10.67 -10.03 5.54
CA TYR A 87 9.50 -10.87 5.81
C TYR A 87 8.18 -10.26 5.31
N GLU A 88 8.20 -9.15 4.58
CA GLU A 88 7.01 -8.62 3.91
C GLU A 88 6.53 -9.55 2.79
N ILE A 89 5.29 -9.35 2.35
CA ILE A 89 4.77 -10.06 1.19
C ILE A 89 5.02 -9.32 -0.13
N TYR A 90 5.20 -8.00 -0.07
CA TYR A 90 5.41 -7.11 -1.21
C TYR A 90 6.87 -7.03 -1.67
N ASN A 91 7.12 -6.25 -2.71
CA ASN A 91 8.44 -5.98 -3.26
C ASN A 91 9.13 -7.24 -3.83
N GLY A 92 8.35 -8.14 -4.42
CA GLY A 92 8.85 -9.39 -5.01
C GLY A 92 9.42 -10.40 -4.00
N ARG A 93 9.12 -10.24 -2.71
CA ARG A 93 9.62 -11.15 -1.66
C ARG A 93 8.93 -12.50 -1.64
N LYS A 94 7.76 -12.57 -2.26
CA LYS A 94 7.00 -13.80 -2.50
C LYS A 94 6.89 -14.05 -4.00
N ASN A 95 6.84 -15.32 -4.42
CA ASN A 95 6.48 -15.62 -5.80
C ASN A 95 5.02 -15.23 -6.05
N PHE A 96 4.67 -15.01 -7.32
CA PHE A 96 3.36 -14.50 -7.69
C PHE A 96 2.19 -15.35 -7.18
N ALA A 97 2.31 -16.67 -7.23
CA ALA A 97 1.22 -17.57 -6.81
C ALA A 97 0.96 -17.48 -5.29
N GLU A 98 2.02 -17.50 -4.47
CA GLU A 98 1.94 -17.37 -3.01
C GLU A 98 1.42 -15.97 -2.63
N TRP A 99 1.96 -14.92 -3.23
CA TRP A 99 1.53 -13.54 -3.00
C TRP A 99 0.05 -13.34 -3.35
N LYS A 100 -0.38 -13.78 -4.53
CA LYS A 100 -1.77 -13.72 -4.99
C LYS A 100 -2.72 -14.43 -4.03
N GLU A 101 -2.35 -15.63 -3.55
CA GLU A 101 -3.16 -16.38 -2.59
C GLU A 101 -3.32 -15.62 -1.27
N ILE A 102 -2.24 -15.05 -0.73
CA ILE A 102 -2.29 -14.24 0.50
C ILE A 102 -3.23 -13.05 0.30
N VAL A 103 -3.02 -12.24 -0.74
CA VAL A 103 -3.84 -11.06 -1.03
C VAL A 103 -5.30 -11.45 -1.20
N PHE A 104 -5.59 -12.43 -2.03
CA PHE A 104 -6.96 -12.85 -2.34
C PHE A 104 -7.69 -13.41 -1.13
N SER A 105 -7.04 -14.27 -0.34
CA SER A 105 -7.66 -14.86 0.85
C SER A 105 -8.02 -13.81 1.91
N ARG A 106 -7.27 -12.72 2.01
CA ARG A 106 -7.53 -11.64 2.96
C ARG A 106 -8.78 -10.85 2.56
N PHE A 107 -8.90 -10.44 1.29
CA PHE A 107 -10.10 -9.79 0.79
C PHE A 107 -11.33 -10.71 0.84
N GLU A 108 -11.16 -12.01 0.53
CA GLU A 108 -12.24 -12.99 0.58
C GLU A 108 -12.75 -13.25 2.01
N LYS A 109 -11.86 -13.28 3.00
CA LYS A 109 -12.22 -13.53 4.41
C LYS A 109 -12.78 -12.28 5.11
N PHE A 110 -12.43 -11.09 4.63
CA PHE A 110 -12.88 -9.86 5.26
C PHE A 110 -14.39 -9.64 5.04
N ARG A 111 -15.13 -9.55 6.14
CA ARG A 111 -16.59 -9.28 6.15
C ARG A 111 -16.95 -8.18 7.16
N GLY A 112 -15.95 -7.37 7.53
CA GLY A 112 -16.14 -6.26 8.45
C GLY A 112 -16.84 -5.07 7.79
N THR A 113 -17.59 -4.31 8.59
CA THR A 113 -18.17 -3.02 8.21
C THR A 113 -17.62 -1.93 9.12
N GLY A 114 -17.73 -0.66 8.70
CA GLY A 114 -17.23 0.46 9.48
C GLY A 114 -15.70 0.57 9.50
N TYR A 115 -15.02 0.08 8.48
CA TYR A 115 -13.58 0.25 8.31
C TYR A 115 -13.27 1.33 7.27
N LEU A 116 -12.20 2.06 7.53
CA LEU A 116 -11.62 3.03 6.59
C LEU A 116 -10.15 2.67 6.36
N PHE A 117 -9.86 2.20 5.16
CA PHE A 117 -8.51 1.76 4.76
C PHE A 117 -7.79 2.86 3.97
N GLU A 118 -6.54 3.13 4.32
CA GLU A 118 -5.65 3.96 3.51
C GLU A 118 -4.77 3.08 2.63
N CYS A 119 -4.81 3.28 1.31
CA CYS A 119 -3.96 2.61 0.32
C CYS A 119 -4.23 1.12 0.03
N ALA A 120 -5.12 0.45 0.73
CA ALA A 120 -5.20 -1.01 0.78
C ALA A 120 -5.58 -1.73 -0.52
N PHE A 121 -6.18 -1.06 -1.52
CA PHE A 121 -6.68 -1.72 -2.72
C PHE A 121 -5.76 -1.53 -3.94
N PHE A 122 -5.26 -0.32 -4.17
CA PHE A 122 -4.45 -0.05 -5.34
C PHE A 122 -2.94 0.02 -5.04
N GLN A 123 -2.52 0.91 -4.14
CA GLN A 123 -1.14 1.38 -4.07
C GLN A 123 -0.10 0.26 -4.08
N ASN A 124 -0.15 -0.63 -3.11
CA ASN A 124 0.87 -1.65 -2.92
C ASN A 124 0.68 -2.83 -3.88
N ILE A 125 -0.56 -3.21 -4.13
CA ILE A 125 -0.92 -4.29 -5.06
C ILE A 125 -0.50 -3.91 -6.49
N MET A 126 -0.88 -2.72 -6.96
CA MET A 126 -0.56 -2.26 -8.31
C MET A 126 0.95 -2.13 -8.53
N GLU A 127 1.68 -1.59 -7.55
CA GLU A 127 3.14 -1.49 -7.63
C GLU A 127 3.80 -2.87 -7.73
N ASP A 128 3.34 -3.83 -6.93
CA ASP A 128 3.93 -5.18 -6.95
C ASP A 128 3.65 -5.90 -8.28
N LEU A 129 2.43 -5.76 -8.82
CA LEU A 129 2.05 -6.32 -10.12
C LEU A 129 2.92 -5.77 -11.25
N ILE A 130 3.14 -4.44 -11.29
CA ILE A 130 3.93 -3.79 -12.32
C ILE A 130 5.43 -4.06 -12.13
N LEU A 131 5.95 -3.71 -10.95
CA LEU A 131 7.39 -3.59 -10.74
C LEU A 131 8.08 -4.93 -10.46
N PHE A 132 7.41 -5.86 -9.77
CA PHE A 132 8.04 -7.08 -9.27
C PHE A 132 7.50 -8.35 -9.92
N HIS A 133 6.24 -8.38 -10.29
CA HIS A 133 5.65 -9.50 -11.02
C HIS A 133 5.63 -9.28 -12.53
N GLU A 134 5.96 -8.08 -13.00
CA GLU A 134 6.09 -7.69 -14.41
C GLU A 134 4.89 -8.12 -15.28
N LEU A 135 3.67 -8.06 -14.73
CA LEU A 135 2.46 -8.38 -15.47
C LEU A 135 2.19 -7.30 -16.53
N ASN A 136 1.64 -7.70 -17.67
CA ASN A 136 1.14 -6.76 -18.66
C ASN A 136 -0.21 -6.15 -18.23
N ASP A 137 -0.64 -5.10 -18.92
CA ASP A 137 -1.83 -4.33 -18.57
C ASP A 137 -3.11 -5.18 -18.50
N GLU A 138 -3.27 -6.14 -19.42
CA GLU A 138 -4.44 -7.01 -19.47
C GLU A 138 -4.43 -8.03 -18.32
N GLU A 139 -3.27 -8.58 -17.97
CA GLU A 139 -3.10 -9.47 -16.83
C GLU A 139 -3.38 -8.74 -15.50
N ILE A 140 -3.03 -7.45 -15.41
CA ILE A 140 -3.33 -6.61 -14.23
C ILE A 140 -4.84 -6.38 -14.12
N VAL A 141 -5.52 -6.03 -15.20
CA VAL A 141 -6.97 -5.84 -15.20
C VAL A 141 -7.68 -7.15 -14.82
N GLU A 142 -7.26 -8.28 -15.38
CA GLU A 142 -7.82 -9.59 -15.03
C GLU A 142 -7.58 -9.95 -13.55
N PHE A 143 -6.39 -9.66 -13.02
CA PHE A 143 -6.12 -9.83 -11.59
C PHE A 143 -7.13 -9.06 -10.73
N TYR A 144 -7.46 -7.82 -11.09
CA TYR A 144 -8.44 -7.03 -10.35
C TYR A 144 -9.87 -7.51 -10.54
N HIS A 145 -10.24 -8.10 -11.69
CA HIS A 145 -11.52 -8.80 -11.86
C HIS A 145 -11.64 -9.97 -10.87
N GLU A 146 -10.60 -10.79 -10.77
CA GLU A 146 -10.56 -11.91 -9.84
C GLU A 146 -10.57 -11.45 -8.37
N LEU A 147 -9.81 -10.39 -8.02
CA LEU A 147 -9.76 -9.83 -6.68
C LEU A 147 -11.12 -9.26 -6.28
N PHE A 148 -11.73 -8.43 -7.13
CA PHE A 148 -13.00 -7.77 -6.85
C PHE A 148 -14.17 -8.75 -6.80
N ALA A 149 -14.08 -9.91 -7.47
CA ALA A 149 -15.06 -10.98 -7.33
C ALA A 149 -15.12 -11.58 -5.90
N ARG A 150 -14.07 -11.39 -5.07
CA ARG A 150 -13.97 -11.85 -3.68
C ARG A 150 -14.39 -10.81 -2.66
N VAL A 151 -14.51 -9.56 -3.08
CA VAL A 151 -14.90 -8.44 -2.22
C VAL A 151 -16.42 -8.45 -2.01
N ASP A 152 -16.87 -8.11 -0.80
CA ASP A 152 -18.26 -7.82 -0.53
C ASP A 152 -18.64 -6.46 -1.13
N LYS A 153 -19.22 -6.49 -2.33
CA LYS A 153 -19.51 -5.31 -3.14
C LYS A 153 -20.55 -4.39 -2.53
N GLU A 154 -21.44 -4.90 -1.67
CA GLU A 154 -22.49 -4.10 -1.04
C GLU A 154 -21.91 -3.14 0.00
N SER A 155 -20.87 -3.58 0.70
CA SER A 155 -20.18 -2.79 1.73
C SER A 155 -18.91 -2.08 1.24
N PHE A 156 -18.47 -2.33 0.00
CA PHE A 156 -17.25 -1.75 -0.55
C PHE A 156 -17.47 -0.41 -1.22
N ARG A 157 -16.64 0.58 -0.88
CA ARG A 157 -16.54 1.86 -1.59
C ARG A 157 -15.06 2.24 -1.71
N LEU A 158 -14.67 2.65 -2.91
CA LEU A 158 -13.32 3.16 -3.20
C LEU A 158 -13.38 4.66 -3.51
N PHE A 159 -12.65 5.47 -2.78
CA PHE A 159 -12.41 6.88 -3.11
C PHE A 159 -11.04 7.01 -3.76
N TYR A 160 -11.03 7.38 -5.03
CA TYR A 160 -9.81 7.54 -5.81
C TYR A 160 -9.49 9.02 -6.02
N LEU A 161 -8.33 9.45 -5.56
CA LEU A 161 -7.87 10.83 -5.72
C LEU A 161 -7.09 10.96 -7.04
N TYR A 162 -7.75 11.52 -8.04
CA TYR A 162 -7.21 11.71 -9.39
C TYR A 162 -6.49 13.05 -9.55
N SER A 163 -5.39 13.05 -10.29
CA SER A 163 -4.70 14.28 -10.71
C SER A 163 -4.44 14.26 -12.21
N GLU A 164 -4.80 15.36 -12.89
CA GLU A 164 -4.54 15.52 -14.33
C GLU A 164 -3.05 15.67 -14.63
N ASN A 165 -2.29 16.24 -13.69
CA ASN A 165 -0.86 16.54 -13.87
C ASN A 165 0.00 15.78 -12.86
N ILE A 166 0.34 14.54 -13.20
CA ILE A 166 1.20 13.67 -12.37
C ILE A 166 2.58 14.30 -12.13
N GLU A 167 3.15 14.93 -13.15
CA GLU A 167 4.48 15.56 -13.05
C GLU A 167 4.49 16.68 -12.00
N GLU A 168 3.50 17.57 -12.05
CA GLU A 168 3.35 18.64 -11.04
C GLU A 168 3.18 18.08 -9.63
N VAL A 169 2.35 17.03 -9.49
CA VAL A 169 2.15 16.34 -8.21
C VAL A 169 3.46 15.78 -7.68
N LEU A 170 4.25 15.10 -8.52
CA LEU A 170 5.54 14.54 -8.12
C LEU A 170 6.56 15.63 -7.75
N GLN A 171 6.59 16.77 -8.46
CA GLN A 171 7.44 17.91 -8.11
C GLN A 171 7.06 18.49 -6.73
N VAL A 172 5.76 18.59 -6.43
CA VAL A 172 5.28 19.04 -5.12
C VAL A 172 5.67 18.04 -4.02
N VAL A 173 5.46 16.74 -4.25
CA VAL A 173 5.85 15.67 -3.28
C VAL A 173 7.34 15.71 -3.01
N LYS A 174 8.15 15.82 -4.05
CA LYS A 174 9.61 15.91 -3.97
C LYS A 174 10.05 17.04 -3.05
N LYS A 175 9.40 18.21 -3.19
CA LYS A 175 9.67 19.40 -2.37
C LYS A 175 9.14 19.27 -0.93
N GLU A 176 7.92 18.78 -0.74
CA GLU A 176 7.29 18.65 0.58
C GLU A 176 7.95 17.59 1.46
N ARG A 177 8.57 16.56 0.85
CA ARG A 177 9.26 15.48 1.54
C ARG A 177 10.78 15.64 1.54
N SER A 178 11.24 16.89 1.63
CA SER A 178 12.62 17.25 1.91
C SER A 178 12.83 17.42 3.42
N ASP A 179 14.08 17.33 3.87
CA ASP A 179 14.42 17.63 5.26
C ASP A 179 14.35 19.14 5.56
N ASN A 180 14.59 19.50 6.82
CA ASN A 180 14.54 20.91 7.29
C ASN A 180 15.58 21.83 6.65
N VAL A 181 16.60 21.27 5.98
CA VAL A 181 17.64 22.01 5.26
C VAL A 181 17.50 21.93 3.75
N GLY A 182 16.41 21.30 3.26
CA GLY A 182 16.04 21.23 1.84
C GLY A 182 16.64 20.05 1.07
N ASN A 183 17.25 19.07 1.75
CA ASN A 183 17.69 17.85 1.09
C ASN A 183 16.50 16.97 0.73
N GLU A 184 16.46 16.50 -0.49
CA GLU A 184 15.43 15.61 -0.99
C GLU A 184 15.57 14.22 -0.33
N MET A 185 14.64 13.86 0.54
CA MET A 185 14.66 12.56 1.24
C MET A 185 13.87 11.49 0.48
N TRP A 186 12.68 11.82 0.03
CA TRP A 186 11.78 10.86 -0.62
C TRP A 186 12.19 10.50 -2.05
N TYR A 187 12.64 11.49 -2.83
CA TYR A 187 12.93 11.29 -4.25
C TYR A 187 14.04 10.27 -4.50
N PRO A 188 15.21 10.33 -3.83
CA PRO A 188 16.25 9.32 -4.01
C PRO A 188 15.79 7.90 -3.61
N LEU A 189 15.00 7.78 -2.54
CA LEU A 189 14.47 6.50 -2.08
C LEU A 189 13.52 5.90 -3.12
N MET A 190 12.58 6.71 -3.63
CA MET A 190 11.63 6.27 -4.65
C MET A 190 12.32 5.94 -5.97
N MET A 191 13.31 6.75 -6.40
CA MET A 191 14.08 6.43 -7.60
C MET A 191 14.87 5.15 -7.47
N ASN A 192 15.50 4.90 -6.33
CA ASN A 192 16.22 3.63 -6.10
C ASN A 192 15.24 2.45 -6.12
N TYR A 193 14.08 2.59 -5.48
CA TYR A 193 13.03 1.58 -5.51
C TYR A 193 12.60 1.22 -6.94
N LEU A 194 12.33 2.22 -7.77
CA LEU A 194 11.98 2.01 -9.18
C LEU A 194 13.12 1.36 -9.97
N LYS A 195 14.35 1.89 -9.85
CA LYS A 195 15.55 1.39 -10.56
C LYS A 195 15.90 -0.05 -10.20
N ASP A 196 15.77 -0.40 -8.92
CA ASP A 196 16.17 -1.71 -8.40
C ASP A 196 15.12 -2.79 -8.67
N SER A 197 13.89 -2.41 -9.00
CA SER A 197 12.84 -3.35 -9.38
C SER A 197 13.19 -4.13 -10.66
N PRO A 198 12.66 -5.35 -10.85
CA PRO A 198 12.82 -6.09 -12.11
C PRO A 198 12.35 -5.28 -13.32
N TYR A 199 11.17 -4.69 -13.25
CA TYR A 199 10.60 -3.86 -14.32
C TYR A 199 11.48 -2.65 -14.64
N GLY A 200 11.90 -1.90 -13.60
CA GLY A 200 12.75 -0.72 -13.79
C GLY A 200 14.10 -1.04 -14.42
N LYS A 201 14.73 -2.16 -14.02
CA LYS A 201 15.97 -2.65 -14.66
C LYS A 201 15.76 -3.00 -16.13
N LYS A 202 14.68 -3.69 -16.45
CA LYS A 202 14.33 -4.09 -17.82
C LYS A 202 14.03 -2.89 -18.71
N HIS A 203 13.37 -1.86 -18.18
CA HIS A 203 12.99 -0.65 -18.90
C HIS A 203 14.01 0.49 -18.79
N GLY A 204 15.11 0.28 -18.06
CA GLY A 204 16.21 1.22 -17.95
C GLY A 204 15.89 2.50 -17.17
N TYR A 205 15.06 2.42 -16.14
CA TYR A 205 14.69 3.58 -15.31
C TYR A 205 15.93 4.23 -14.69
N GLN A 206 16.06 5.56 -14.82
CA GLN A 206 17.24 6.30 -14.39
C GLN A 206 16.92 7.62 -13.67
N ASP A 207 15.86 8.33 -14.04
CA ASP A 207 15.66 9.70 -13.62
C ASP A 207 14.18 10.06 -13.33
N PHE A 208 13.93 11.34 -13.13
CA PHE A 208 12.61 11.86 -12.78
C PHE A 208 11.58 11.68 -13.91
N GLU A 209 11.99 11.69 -15.17
CA GLU A 209 11.09 11.50 -16.30
C GLU A 209 10.58 10.05 -16.36
N ASP A 210 11.43 9.09 -16.05
CA ASP A 210 11.04 7.69 -15.88
C ASP A 210 10.05 7.51 -14.72
N MET A 211 10.29 8.18 -13.59
CA MET A 211 9.34 8.20 -12.48
C MET A 211 7.98 8.76 -12.91
N VAL A 212 7.95 9.87 -13.63
CA VAL A 212 6.71 10.47 -14.15
C VAL A 212 6.00 9.48 -15.09
N THR A 213 6.75 8.83 -15.97
CA THR A 213 6.24 7.83 -16.91
C THR A 213 5.63 6.65 -16.17
N HIS A 214 6.31 6.12 -15.16
CA HIS A 214 5.80 5.04 -14.32
C HIS A 214 4.48 5.42 -13.62
N PHE A 215 4.42 6.58 -12.97
CA PHE A 215 3.20 7.00 -12.26
C PHE A 215 2.04 7.36 -13.19
N ARG A 216 2.31 7.81 -14.42
CA ARG A 216 1.27 7.99 -15.46
C ARG A 216 0.72 6.64 -15.92
N HIS A 217 1.56 5.66 -16.19
CA HIS A 217 1.16 4.31 -16.55
C HIS A 217 0.33 3.66 -15.43
N ARG A 218 0.80 3.75 -14.21
CA ARG A 218 0.06 3.25 -13.04
C ARG A 218 -1.31 3.92 -12.91
N GLN A 219 -1.41 5.26 -13.02
CA GLN A 219 -2.69 5.96 -12.95
C GLN A 219 -3.64 5.53 -14.06
N MET A 220 -3.12 5.34 -15.28
CA MET A 220 -3.91 4.82 -16.41
C MET A 220 -4.50 3.44 -16.08
N LEU A 221 -3.71 2.53 -15.52
CA LEU A 221 -4.17 1.20 -15.11
C LEU A 221 -5.20 1.27 -13.98
N GLU A 222 -4.96 2.10 -12.95
CA GLU A 222 -5.90 2.31 -11.85
C GLU A 222 -7.24 2.82 -12.38
N MET A 223 -7.24 3.76 -13.35
CA MET A 223 -8.46 4.26 -14.00
C MET A 223 -9.15 3.19 -14.85
N ARG A 224 -8.42 2.36 -15.60
CA ARG A 224 -8.99 1.21 -16.30
C ARG A 224 -9.69 0.25 -15.36
N VAL A 225 -9.06 -0.09 -14.24
CA VAL A 225 -9.67 -0.96 -13.21
C VAL A 225 -10.94 -0.32 -12.64
N ILE A 226 -10.95 1.00 -12.40
CA ILE A 226 -12.14 1.71 -11.94
C ILE A 226 -13.28 1.57 -12.96
N GLU A 227 -13.01 1.81 -14.23
CA GLU A 227 -14.00 1.81 -15.30
C GLU A 227 -14.49 0.39 -15.66
N GLU A 228 -13.56 -0.55 -15.81
CA GLU A 228 -13.83 -1.89 -16.33
C GLU A 228 -14.28 -2.88 -15.21
N VAL A 229 -13.82 -2.68 -13.96
CA VAL A 229 -14.01 -3.65 -12.86
C VAL A 229 -14.90 -3.13 -11.75
N LEU A 230 -14.63 -1.93 -11.23
CA LEU A 230 -15.27 -1.42 -10.01
C LEU A 230 -16.61 -0.72 -10.29
N GLY A 231 -16.73 -0.01 -11.41
CA GLY A 231 -17.92 0.73 -11.77
C GLY A 231 -18.40 1.68 -10.67
N GLU A 232 -19.65 1.58 -10.28
CA GLU A 232 -20.28 2.45 -9.26
C GLU A 232 -19.72 2.27 -7.84
N CYS A 233 -18.92 1.23 -7.60
CA CYS A 233 -18.26 1.05 -6.30
C CYS A 233 -17.06 1.99 -6.11
N ALA A 234 -16.59 2.65 -7.17
CA ALA A 234 -15.50 3.61 -7.11
C ALA A 234 -16.00 5.04 -7.36
N ILE A 235 -15.44 5.98 -6.61
CA ILE A 235 -15.74 7.41 -6.71
C ILE A 235 -14.41 8.13 -6.99
N VAL A 236 -14.32 8.73 -8.17
CA VAL A 236 -13.14 9.52 -8.57
C VAL A 236 -13.33 10.95 -8.10
N LEU A 237 -12.37 11.44 -7.32
CA LEU A 237 -12.35 12.80 -6.77
C LEU A 237 -11.10 13.54 -7.28
N PRO A 238 -11.20 14.83 -7.61
CA PRO A 238 -10.01 15.64 -7.85
C PRO A 238 -9.10 15.65 -6.62
N ALA A 239 -7.80 15.48 -6.78
CA ALA A 239 -6.87 15.30 -5.65
C ALA A 239 -6.84 16.47 -4.64
N LYS A 240 -7.25 17.68 -5.06
CA LYS A 240 -7.20 18.89 -4.23
C LYS A 240 -8.54 19.62 -4.07
N GLU A 241 -9.58 19.21 -4.81
CA GLU A 241 -10.84 19.93 -4.93
C GLU A 241 -12.02 18.98 -4.69
N TRP A 242 -12.27 18.63 -3.44
CA TRP A 242 -13.42 17.81 -3.04
C TRP A 242 -14.03 18.36 -1.75
N GLU A 243 -15.36 18.26 -1.65
CA GLU A 243 -16.10 18.65 -0.47
C GLU A 243 -16.43 17.41 0.38
N LEU A 244 -16.20 17.53 1.69
CA LEU A 244 -16.38 16.40 2.60
C LEU A 244 -17.81 15.90 2.65
N GLU A 245 -18.79 16.81 2.59
CA GLU A 245 -20.22 16.49 2.57
C GLU A 245 -20.58 15.59 1.40
N GLU A 246 -19.99 15.81 0.23
CA GLU A 246 -20.20 14.97 -0.95
C GLU A 246 -19.61 13.57 -0.78
N VAL A 247 -18.43 13.49 -0.12
CA VAL A 247 -17.79 12.19 0.19
C VAL A 247 -18.62 11.40 1.20
N LEU A 248 -19.15 12.06 2.24
CA LEU A 248 -19.92 11.40 3.30
C LEU A 248 -21.35 11.02 2.89
N ALA A 249 -21.89 11.63 1.83
CA ALA A 249 -23.20 11.32 1.28
C ALA A 249 -23.22 10.08 0.37
N ARG A 250 -22.05 9.55 0.03
CA ARG A 250 -21.85 8.41 -0.88
C ARG A 250 -21.59 7.11 -0.12
#